data_a8607f2e9e9aae4051060f14cc9df216
#
_entry.id   a8607f2e9e9aae4051060f14cc9df216
#
_cell.length_a   1.000
_cell.length_b   1.000
_cell.length_c   1.000
_cell.angle_alpha   90.00
_cell.angle_beta   90.00
_cell.angle_gamma   90.00
#
_symmetry.space_group_name_H-M   'P 1'
#
loop_
_entity.id
_entity.type
_entity.pdbx_description
1 polymer ?
#
loop_
_entity_poly.entity_id
_entity_poly.type
_entity_poly.pdbx_seq_one_letter_code
_entity_poly.pdbx_strand_id
1 'polypeptide(L)'
;PDVIVVIAFGQILSKEILDLPKYGCINVHASLLPKYRGAAPIQWAVIDGEEETGVTTMYMAEGLDTGDVIDTAVIKLDEKETGGSLFDKLAIEGGKLIVETLSKLENGTIERLIRGLNPWPSAYTTLDGKAMKVWDATVEEGNVTEQPGEIVEIAKHYIKVATGENYLKINEIQLAGKKRM
;
A
#
# COMPACT_ATOMS: atom_id res chain seq x y z
N PRO A 1 10.66 -1.07 -13.05
CA PRO A 1 9.68 -2.01 -12.51
C PRO A 1 8.45 -1.25 -12.03
N ASP A 2 7.27 -1.89 -12.04
CA ASP A 2 6.03 -1.27 -11.55
C ASP A 2 5.96 -1.24 -10.03
N VAL A 3 6.48 -2.27 -9.38
CA VAL A 3 6.61 -2.40 -7.93
C VAL A 3 7.94 -3.09 -7.57
N ILE A 4 8.51 -2.78 -6.43
CA ILE A 4 9.63 -3.53 -5.83
C ILE A 4 9.14 -4.15 -4.53
N VAL A 5 9.25 -5.48 -4.42
CA VAL A 5 8.95 -6.21 -3.19
C VAL A 5 10.26 -6.54 -2.49
N VAL A 6 10.34 -6.23 -1.20
CA VAL A 6 11.51 -6.43 -0.35
C VAL A 6 11.15 -7.37 0.79
N ILE A 7 11.93 -8.42 0.95
CA ILE A 7 11.75 -9.42 2.03
C ILE A 7 13.12 -9.75 2.61
N ALA A 8 13.32 -9.55 3.90
CA ALA A 8 14.54 -9.91 4.64
C ALA A 8 15.85 -9.43 3.96
N PHE A 9 15.84 -8.28 3.33
CA PHE A 9 16.99 -7.76 2.58
C PHE A 9 18.12 -7.26 3.48
N GLY A 10 17.78 -6.75 4.66
CA GLY A 10 18.74 -6.36 5.70
C GLY A 10 19.57 -5.10 5.40
N GLN A 11 19.19 -4.33 4.40
CA GLN A 11 19.85 -3.07 4.04
C GLN A 11 18.81 -1.96 3.85
N ILE A 12 19.22 -0.72 4.12
CA ILE A 12 18.40 0.47 3.84
C ILE A 12 18.50 0.77 2.35
N LEU A 13 17.36 0.94 1.70
CA LEU A 13 17.30 1.37 0.31
C LEU A 13 17.49 2.89 0.21
N SER A 14 18.23 3.32 -0.81
CA SER A 14 18.37 4.75 -1.09
C SER A 14 17.06 5.34 -1.60
N LYS A 15 16.92 6.66 -1.43
CA LYS A 15 15.72 7.38 -1.90
C LYS A 15 15.48 7.19 -3.41
N GLU A 16 16.54 7.12 -4.20
CA GLU A 16 16.46 6.90 -5.65
C GLU A 16 15.81 5.54 -5.98
N ILE A 17 16.09 4.50 -5.17
CA ILE A 17 15.47 3.18 -5.36
C ILE A 17 14.02 3.22 -4.86
N LEU A 18 13.74 3.88 -3.74
CA LEU A 18 12.39 3.98 -3.20
C LEU A 18 11.43 4.69 -4.16
N ASP A 19 11.91 5.72 -4.85
CA ASP A 19 11.13 6.53 -5.79
C ASP A 19 11.04 5.93 -7.21
N LEU A 20 11.79 4.84 -7.51
CA LEU A 20 11.88 4.27 -8.85
C LEU A 20 10.59 3.59 -9.32
N PRO A 21 9.89 2.74 -8.51
CA PRO A 21 8.73 1.99 -8.98
C PRO A 21 7.45 2.82 -8.90
N LYS A 22 6.60 2.69 -9.93
CA LYS A 22 5.31 3.38 -10.02
C LYS A 22 4.41 3.16 -8.78
N TYR A 23 4.40 1.92 -8.25
CA TYR A 23 3.60 1.53 -7.09
C TYR A 23 4.42 1.46 -5.80
N GLY A 24 5.60 2.06 -5.77
CA GLY A 24 6.47 2.12 -4.61
C GLY A 24 7.21 0.82 -4.30
N CYS A 25 7.97 0.86 -3.22
CA CYS A 25 8.64 -0.30 -2.65
C CYS A 25 7.80 -0.84 -1.48
N ILE A 26 7.54 -2.15 -1.46
CA ILE A 26 6.76 -2.82 -0.43
C ILE A 26 7.67 -3.77 0.33
N ASN A 27 7.69 -3.63 1.66
CA ASN A 27 8.38 -4.55 2.54
C ASN A 27 7.39 -5.55 3.16
N VAL A 28 7.83 -6.81 3.24
CA VAL A 28 7.15 -7.86 4.02
C VAL A 28 7.92 -8.01 5.32
N HIS A 29 7.37 -7.44 6.40
CA HIS A 29 8.00 -7.41 7.72
C HIS A 29 7.41 -8.48 8.64
N ALA A 30 8.28 -9.22 9.31
CA ALA A 30 7.91 -10.39 10.12
C ALA A 30 7.46 -10.01 11.54
N SER A 31 6.59 -9.02 11.69
CA SER A 31 5.90 -8.66 12.93
C SER A 31 4.57 -7.96 12.64
N LEU A 32 3.76 -7.78 13.66
CA LEU A 32 2.59 -6.90 13.64
C LEU A 32 3.04 -5.47 13.97
N LEU A 33 3.38 -4.68 12.93
CA LEU A 33 3.80 -3.29 13.11
C LEU A 33 2.71 -2.45 13.81
N PRO A 34 3.09 -1.50 14.67
CA PRO A 34 4.44 -0.93 14.88
C PRO A 34 5.34 -1.71 15.85
N LYS A 35 4.92 -2.87 16.32
CA LYS A 35 5.68 -3.71 17.26
C LYS A 35 6.85 -4.36 16.52
N TYR A 36 8.00 -4.44 17.17
CA TYR A 36 9.23 -5.05 16.64
C TYR A 36 9.69 -4.47 15.28
N ARG A 37 9.70 -3.14 15.15
CA ARG A 37 10.42 -2.46 14.08
C ARG A 37 11.90 -2.81 14.14
N GLY A 38 12.55 -2.92 12.99
CA GLY A 38 13.98 -3.17 12.88
C GLY A 38 14.33 -4.65 12.86
N ALA A 39 15.47 -4.97 13.45
CA ALA A 39 16.09 -6.29 13.33
C ALA A 39 15.48 -7.35 14.26
N ALA A 40 15.48 -8.62 13.78
CA ALA A 40 15.16 -9.82 14.55
C ALA A 40 13.73 -9.87 15.14
N PRO A 41 12.66 -9.40 14.44
CA PRO A 41 11.30 -9.40 14.98
C PRO A 41 10.81 -10.78 15.38
N ILE A 42 11.20 -11.82 14.65
CA ILE A 42 10.82 -13.22 14.91
C ILE A 42 11.37 -13.70 16.27
N GLN A 43 12.65 -13.43 16.50
CA GLN A 43 13.32 -13.84 17.73
C GLN A 43 12.75 -13.10 18.94
N TRP A 44 12.50 -11.80 18.81
CA TRP A 44 11.93 -11.01 19.88
C TRP A 44 10.52 -11.42 20.24
N ALA A 45 9.68 -11.76 19.27
CA ALA A 45 8.33 -12.29 19.55
C ALA A 45 8.36 -13.55 20.42
N VAL A 46 9.32 -14.46 20.17
CA VAL A 46 9.49 -15.69 20.99
C VAL A 46 10.12 -15.37 22.35
N ILE A 47 11.15 -14.50 22.41
CA ILE A 47 11.84 -14.13 23.65
C ILE A 47 10.89 -13.43 24.62
N ASP A 48 10.05 -12.52 24.11
CA ASP A 48 9.09 -11.76 24.92
C ASP A 48 7.85 -12.60 25.32
N GLY A 49 7.74 -13.84 24.81
CA GLY A 49 6.63 -14.73 25.14
C GLY A 49 5.29 -14.27 24.58
N GLU A 50 5.29 -13.71 23.38
CA GLU A 50 4.06 -13.27 22.74
C GLU A 50 3.10 -14.43 22.49
N GLU A 51 1.82 -14.22 22.71
CA GLU A 51 0.76 -15.17 22.37
C GLU A 51 0.46 -15.18 20.87
N GLU A 52 0.68 -14.04 20.21
CA GLU A 52 0.48 -13.84 18.79
C GLU A 52 1.51 -12.89 18.20
N THR A 53 1.86 -13.11 16.96
CA THR A 53 2.64 -12.23 16.10
C THR A 53 2.07 -12.26 14.69
N GLY A 54 2.82 -11.84 13.68
CA GLY A 54 2.33 -11.92 12.31
C GLY A 54 3.28 -11.34 11.30
N VAL A 55 2.74 -11.09 10.13
CA VAL A 55 3.43 -10.43 9.03
C VAL A 55 2.68 -9.16 8.68
N THR A 56 3.42 -8.12 8.38
CA THR A 56 2.90 -6.84 7.88
C THR A 56 3.48 -6.55 6.51
N THR A 57 2.62 -6.25 5.53
CA THR A 57 3.06 -5.60 4.29
C THR A 57 2.91 -4.10 4.46
N MET A 58 3.94 -3.36 4.07
CA MET A 58 4.01 -1.91 4.26
C MET A 58 4.75 -1.23 3.12
N TYR A 59 4.43 0.02 2.84
CA TYR A 59 5.28 0.86 2.00
C TYR A 59 6.61 1.13 2.70
N MET A 60 7.69 1.09 1.94
CA MET A 60 8.99 1.49 2.46
C MET A 60 9.14 3.01 2.43
N ALA A 61 9.72 3.55 3.48
CA ALA A 61 10.11 4.94 3.63
C ALA A 61 11.59 5.04 3.99
N GLU A 62 12.14 6.25 4.08
CA GLU A 62 13.55 6.46 4.44
C GLU A 62 13.88 6.00 5.88
N GLY A 63 12.88 5.95 6.76
CA GLY A 63 13.02 5.45 8.14
C GLY A 63 12.88 3.93 8.21
N LEU A 64 13.50 3.33 9.25
CA LEU A 64 13.44 1.89 9.48
C LEU A 64 12.03 1.47 9.89
N ASP A 65 11.37 0.72 9.01
CA ASP A 65 10.00 0.18 9.17
C ASP A 65 8.98 1.23 9.63
N THR A 66 9.03 2.43 9.03
CA THR A 66 8.19 3.58 9.38
C THR A 66 7.13 3.94 8.34
N GLY A 67 7.12 3.29 7.19
CA GLY A 67 6.15 3.54 6.14
C GLY A 67 4.74 3.06 6.49
N ASP A 68 3.79 3.41 5.64
CA ASP A 68 2.38 3.10 5.87
C ASP A 68 2.10 1.59 5.72
N VAL A 69 1.40 1.04 6.69
CA VAL A 69 0.95 -0.36 6.68
C VAL A 69 -0.14 -0.52 5.61
N ILE A 70 0.01 -1.57 4.78
CA ILE A 70 -0.98 -1.91 3.76
C ILE A 70 -1.90 -3.00 4.29
N ASP A 71 -1.31 -4.09 4.84
CA ASP A 71 -2.08 -5.23 5.31
C ASP A 71 -1.31 -6.03 6.38
N THR A 72 -2.03 -6.86 7.13
CA THR A 72 -1.45 -7.69 8.20
C THR A 72 -2.06 -9.08 8.23
N ALA A 73 -1.25 -10.09 8.55
CA ALA A 73 -1.70 -11.44 8.85
C ALA A 73 -1.23 -11.85 10.25
N VAL A 74 -2.18 -12.26 11.09
CA VAL A 74 -1.91 -12.65 12.48
C VAL A 74 -1.65 -14.15 12.58
N ILE A 75 -0.65 -14.55 13.36
CA ILE A 75 -0.29 -15.94 13.67
C ILE A 75 -0.24 -16.10 15.18
N LYS A 76 -0.86 -17.16 15.70
CA LYS A 76 -0.72 -17.56 17.11
C LYS A 76 0.54 -18.40 17.28
N LEU A 77 1.27 -18.15 18.35
CA LEU A 77 2.42 -18.93 18.75
C LEU A 77 1.99 -20.17 19.55
N ASP A 78 2.68 -21.27 19.35
CA ASP A 78 2.51 -22.46 20.17
C ASP A 78 3.29 -22.32 21.49
N GLU A 79 2.91 -23.04 22.55
CA GLU A 79 3.58 -22.99 23.87
C GLU A 79 5.10 -23.29 23.80
N LYS A 80 5.52 -24.04 22.79
CA LYS A 80 6.93 -24.43 22.57
C LYS A 80 7.47 -23.87 21.25
N GLU A 81 6.92 -22.72 20.83
CA GLU A 81 7.38 -22.09 19.60
C GLU A 81 8.86 -21.74 19.70
N THR A 82 9.56 -21.96 18.59
CA THR A 82 10.97 -21.56 18.44
C THR A 82 11.09 -20.51 17.34
N GLY A 83 12.17 -19.73 17.35
CA GLY A 83 12.43 -18.79 16.26
C GLY A 83 12.48 -19.47 14.88
N GLY A 84 12.93 -20.73 14.81
CA GLY A 84 12.94 -21.51 13.56
C GLY A 84 11.57 -21.93 13.09
N SER A 85 10.74 -22.53 13.98
CA SER A 85 9.38 -22.95 13.62
C SER A 85 8.50 -21.72 13.29
N LEU A 86 8.67 -20.62 14.01
CA LEU A 86 7.97 -19.37 13.73
C LEU A 86 8.39 -18.77 12.39
N PHE A 87 9.69 -18.82 12.05
CA PHE A 87 10.18 -18.38 10.75
C PHE A 87 9.46 -19.12 9.61
N ASP A 88 9.33 -20.45 9.68
CA ASP A 88 8.66 -21.23 8.64
C ASP A 88 7.17 -20.85 8.50
N LYS A 89 6.47 -20.64 9.61
CA LYS A 89 5.08 -20.18 9.61
C LYS A 89 4.94 -18.80 8.97
N LEU A 90 5.78 -17.85 9.38
CA LEU A 90 5.76 -16.48 8.88
C LEU A 90 6.15 -16.40 7.41
N ALA A 91 7.05 -17.26 6.92
CA ALA A 91 7.41 -17.32 5.51
C ALA A 91 6.22 -17.73 4.64
N ILE A 92 5.42 -18.72 5.09
CA ILE A 92 4.22 -19.18 4.38
C ILE A 92 3.15 -18.07 4.37
N GLU A 93 2.85 -17.49 5.51
CA GLU A 93 1.81 -16.45 5.62
C GLU A 93 2.23 -15.14 4.92
N GLY A 94 3.51 -14.77 5.00
CA GLY A 94 4.07 -13.62 4.28
C GLY A 94 3.97 -13.78 2.76
N GLY A 95 4.21 -15.00 2.25
CA GLY A 95 4.02 -15.33 0.84
C GLY A 95 2.57 -15.19 0.38
N LYS A 96 1.60 -15.60 1.20
CA LYS A 96 0.17 -15.41 0.91
C LYS A 96 -0.21 -13.92 0.96
N LEU A 97 0.19 -13.24 2.04
CA LEU A 97 -0.14 -11.84 2.27
C LEU A 97 0.39 -10.92 1.17
N ILE A 98 1.62 -11.14 0.68
CA ILE A 98 2.17 -10.30 -0.40
C ILE A 98 1.40 -10.46 -1.71
N VAL A 99 0.93 -11.67 -2.04
CA VAL A 99 0.09 -11.89 -3.23
C VAL A 99 -1.23 -11.14 -3.09
N GLU A 100 -1.88 -11.20 -1.93
CA GLU A 100 -3.11 -10.43 -1.66
C GLU A 100 -2.85 -8.92 -1.70
N THR A 101 -1.73 -8.46 -1.14
CA THR A 101 -1.32 -7.06 -1.16
C THR A 101 -1.12 -6.57 -2.59
N LEU A 102 -0.44 -7.33 -3.44
CA LEU A 102 -0.22 -6.98 -4.84
C LEU A 102 -1.55 -6.92 -5.61
N SER A 103 -2.46 -7.88 -5.37
CA SER A 103 -3.81 -7.84 -5.94
C SER A 103 -4.61 -6.61 -5.48
N LYS A 104 -4.49 -6.21 -4.21
CA LYS A 104 -5.12 -4.99 -3.70
C LYS A 104 -4.53 -3.72 -4.30
N LEU A 105 -3.23 -3.70 -4.60
CA LEU A 105 -2.57 -2.59 -5.30
C LEU A 105 -3.06 -2.45 -6.73
N GLU A 106 -3.28 -3.57 -7.41
CA GLU A 106 -3.83 -3.64 -8.75
C GLU A 106 -5.30 -3.21 -8.78
N ASN A 107 -6.11 -3.66 -7.81
CA ASN A 107 -7.56 -3.53 -7.75
C ASN A 107 -8.03 -2.43 -6.76
N GLY A 108 -8.24 -1.20 -7.23
CA GLY A 108 -8.95 -0.14 -6.47
C GLY A 108 -8.12 0.61 -5.42
N THR A 109 -6.78 0.57 -5.50
CA THR A 109 -5.89 1.31 -4.59
C THR A 109 -6.13 2.81 -4.61
N ILE A 110 -6.42 3.38 -5.79
CA ILE A 110 -6.62 4.83 -5.95
C ILE A 110 -7.88 5.28 -5.20
N GLU A 111 -8.99 4.54 -5.29
CA GLU A 111 -10.24 4.86 -4.54
C GLU A 111 -10.01 4.81 -3.04
N ARG A 112 -9.38 3.73 -2.55
CA ARG A 112 -9.07 3.60 -1.12
C ARG A 112 -8.11 4.68 -0.62
N LEU A 113 -7.11 5.06 -1.43
CA LEU A 113 -6.20 6.15 -1.12
C LEU A 113 -6.96 7.48 -0.98
N ILE A 114 -7.86 7.78 -1.92
CA ILE A 114 -8.68 8.99 -1.87
C ILE A 114 -9.52 9.00 -0.59
N ARG A 115 -10.21 7.91 -0.30
CA ARG A 115 -11.07 7.77 0.88
C ARG A 115 -10.26 7.79 2.19
N GLY A 116 -9.14 7.09 2.26
CA GLY A 116 -8.28 7.01 3.44
C GLY A 116 -7.57 8.34 3.76
N LEU A 117 -7.23 9.14 2.76
CA LEU A 117 -6.59 10.44 2.93
C LEU A 117 -7.57 11.61 3.11
N ASN A 118 -8.87 11.37 3.05
CA ASN A 118 -9.89 12.40 3.27
C ASN A 118 -10.23 12.49 4.79
N PRO A 119 -10.22 13.67 5.45
CA PRO A 119 -9.97 15.00 4.87
C PRO A 119 -8.50 15.44 4.85
N TRP A 120 -7.61 14.73 5.51
CA TRP A 120 -6.20 15.11 5.62
C TRP A 120 -5.30 13.87 5.57
N PRO A 121 -4.15 13.91 4.86
CA PRO A 121 -3.57 15.07 4.12
C PRO A 121 -4.23 15.38 2.77
N SER A 122 -5.24 14.65 2.33
CA SER A 122 -5.95 14.67 1.05
C SER A 122 -5.15 14.04 -0.10
N ALA A 123 -5.83 13.22 -0.91
CA ALA A 123 -5.26 12.69 -2.14
C ALA A 123 -5.13 13.81 -3.19
N TYR A 124 -4.07 13.77 -3.98
CA TYR A 124 -3.85 14.74 -5.05
C TYR A 124 -3.22 14.09 -6.28
N THR A 125 -3.41 14.71 -7.41
CA THR A 125 -2.78 14.38 -8.70
C THR A 125 -2.48 15.69 -9.45
N THR A 126 -2.07 15.58 -10.69
CA THR A 126 -1.88 16.73 -11.57
C THR A 126 -2.82 16.65 -12.77
N LEU A 127 -3.38 17.79 -13.17
CA LEU A 127 -4.11 17.98 -14.41
C LEU A 127 -3.44 19.11 -15.18
N ASP A 128 -2.93 18.85 -16.37
CA ASP A 128 -2.16 19.82 -17.19
C ASP A 128 -1.03 20.50 -16.38
N GLY A 129 -0.32 19.72 -15.57
CA GLY A 129 0.79 20.19 -14.74
C GLY A 129 0.37 21.01 -13.51
N LYS A 130 -0.92 21.15 -13.23
CA LYS A 130 -1.45 21.85 -12.05
C LYS A 130 -1.94 20.87 -11.01
N ALA A 131 -1.63 21.12 -9.74
CA ALA A 131 -2.09 20.29 -8.64
C ALA A 131 -3.62 20.29 -8.53
N MET A 132 -4.18 19.10 -8.42
CA MET A 132 -5.61 18.85 -8.24
C MET A 132 -5.81 17.89 -7.08
N LYS A 133 -6.54 18.32 -6.06
CA LYS A 133 -6.97 17.42 -4.99
C LYS A 133 -8.19 16.64 -5.44
N VAL A 134 -8.24 15.37 -5.05
CA VAL A 134 -9.37 14.48 -5.27
C VAL A 134 -10.00 14.17 -3.92
N TRP A 135 -11.27 14.49 -3.76
CA TRP A 135 -11.99 14.39 -2.50
C TRP A 135 -12.93 13.19 -2.43
N ASP A 136 -13.49 12.82 -3.57
CA ASP A 136 -14.38 11.68 -3.68
C ASP A 136 -14.25 11.02 -5.05
N ALA A 137 -14.21 9.70 -5.05
CA ALA A 137 -14.18 8.89 -6.26
C ALA A 137 -14.80 7.51 -6.01
N THR A 138 -15.24 6.87 -7.08
CA THR A 138 -15.75 5.49 -7.08
C THR A 138 -15.12 4.69 -8.21
N VAL A 139 -14.94 3.40 -7.99
CA VAL A 139 -14.49 2.47 -9.03
C VAL A 139 -15.68 2.08 -9.90
N GLU A 140 -15.52 2.15 -11.21
CA GLU A 140 -16.48 1.60 -12.18
C GLU A 140 -15.78 0.46 -12.93
N GLU A 141 -16.29 -0.74 -12.77
CA GLU A 141 -15.78 -1.92 -13.47
C GLU A 141 -15.96 -1.79 -14.98
N GLY A 142 -14.93 -2.15 -15.73
CA GLY A 142 -14.96 -2.08 -17.18
C GLY A 142 -13.67 -2.60 -17.81
N ASN A 143 -13.75 -2.96 -19.07
CA ASN A 143 -12.57 -3.37 -19.84
C ASN A 143 -11.87 -2.11 -20.36
N VAL A 144 -10.78 -1.71 -19.71
CA VAL A 144 -10.01 -0.50 -20.06
C VAL A 144 -9.12 -0.79 -21.25
N THR A 145 -9.24 0.02 -22.29
CA THR A 145 -8.39 -0.02 -23.50
C THR A 145 -7.50 1.20 -23.62
N GLU A 146 -7.79 2.22 -22.84
CA GLU A 146 -7.11 3.51 -22.82
C GLU A 146 -5.88 3.47 -21.90
N GLN A 147 -4.99 4.44 -22.05
CA GLN A 147 -3.81 4.53 -21.19
C GLN A 147 -4.21 4.94 -19.76
N PRO A 148 -3.59 4.36 -18.71
CA PRO A 148 -3.82 4.80 -17.34
C PRO A 148 -3.56 6.30 -17.16
N GLY A 149 -4.53 7.01 -16.56
CA GLY A 149 -4.53 8.46 -16.40
C GLY A 149 -5.25 9.24 -17.50
N GLU A 150 -5.68 8.59 -18.57
CA GLU A 150 -6.45 9.21 -19.62
C GLU A 150 -7.87 9.50 -19.17
N ILE A 151 -8.36 10.73 -19.45
CA ILE A 151 -9.75 11.11 -19.19
C ILE A 151 -10.60 10.58 -20.34
N VAL A 152 -11.45 9.60 -20.05
CA VAL A 152 -12.29 8.94 -21.05
C VAL A 152 -13.69 9.54 -21.15
N GLU A 153 -14.14 10.24 -20.09
CA GLU A 153 -15.45 10.89 -20.07
C GLU A 153 -15.44 12.09 -19.12
N ILE A 154 -16.08 13.17 -19.54
CA ILE A 154 -16.38 14.34 -18.71
C ILE A 154 -17.88 14.51 -18.68
N ALA A 155 -18.51 14.21 -17.55
CA ALA A 155 -19.93 14.37 -17.34
C ALA A 155 -20.25 15.59 -16.43
N LYS A 156 -21.52 15.86 -16.23
CA LYS A 156 -21.95 16.99 -15.38
C LYS A 156 -21.50 16.86 -13.91
N HIS A 157 -21.37 15.63 -13.41
CA HIS A 157 -21.15 15.36 -11.99
C HIS A 157 -19.91 14.48 -11.71
N TYR A 158 -19.14 14.09 -12.71
CA TYR A 158 -17.92 13.32 -12.54
C TYR A 158 -16.99 13.45 -13.76
N ILE A 159 -15.76 13.08 -13.51
CA ILE A 159 -14.74 12.84 -14.55
C ILE A 159 -14.39 11.36 -14.47
N LYS A 160 -14.45 10.61 -15.59
CA LYS A 160 -14.03 9.23 -15.65
C LYS A 160 -12.62 9.14 -16.20
N VAL A 161 -11.75 8.44 -15.48
CA VAL A 161 -10.33 8.29 -15.81
C VAL A 161 -10.01 6.80 -15.95
N ALA A 162 -9.30 6.44 -16.99
CA ALA A 162 -8.78 5.09 -17.17
C ALA A 162 -7.73 4.77 -16.10
N THR A 163 -7.77 3.55 -15.55
CA THR A 163 -6.73 3.02 -14.65
C THR A 163 -6.08 1.77 -15.27
N GLY A 164 -5.33 0.98 -14.49
CA GLY A 164 -4.70 -0.24 -15.01
C GLY A 164 -5.69 -1.32 -15.43
N GLU A 165 -6.85 -1.42 -14.74
CA GLU A 165 -7.85 -2.49 -15.00
C GLU A 165 -9.29 -2.00 -15.10
N ASN A 166 -9.65 -0.95 -14.37
CA ASN A 166 -10.99 -0.41 -14.25
C ASN A 166 -10.99 1.10 -14.54
N TYR A 167 -12.13 1.74 -14.40
CA TYR A 167 -12.24 3.19 -14.48
C TYR A 167 -12.40 3.79 -13.08
N LEU A 168 -11.81 4.97 -12.86
CA LEU A 168 -12.04 5.79 -11.67
C LEU A 168 -12.99 6.93 -12.03
N LYS A 169 -14.17 6.95 -11.41
CA LYS A 169 -15.09 8.09 -11.48
C LYS A 169 -14.77 9.03 -10.35
N ILE A 170 -14.20 10.18 -10.67
CA ILE A 170 -13.89 11.25 -9.75
C ILE A 170 -15.10 12.15 -9.63
N ASN A 171 -15.73 12.15 -8.46
CA ASN A 171 -16.98 12.86 -8.21
C ASN A 171 -16.75 14.27 -7.64
N GLU A 172 -15.62 14.48 -6.96
CA GLU A 172 -15.34 15.76 -6.30
C GLU A 172 -13.85 16.09 -6.33
N ILE A 173 -13.53 17.28 -6.84
CA ILE A 173 -12.16 17.77 -6.99
C ILE A 173 -11.99 19.18 -6.40
N GLN A 174 -10.72 19.57 -6.24
CA GLN A 174 -10.33 20.93 -5.94
C GLN A 174 -9.05 21.29 -6.69
N LEU A 175 -9.14 22.19 -7.62
CA LEU A 175 -7.98 22.78 -8.29
C LEU A 175 -7.26 23.77 -7.37
N ALA A 176 -5.96 23.93 -7.55
CA ALA A 176 -5.16 24.87 -6.79
C ALA A 176 -5.77 26.28 -6.83
N GLY A 177 -6.02 26.88 -5.66
CA GLY A 177 -6.61 28.21 -5.52
C GLY A 177 -8.11 28.31 -5.84
N LYS A 178 -8.81 27.19 -6.06
CA LYS A 178 -10.25 27.12 -6.32
C LYS A 178 -11.02 26.50 -5.16
N LYS A 179 -12.33 26.70 -5.14
CA LYS A 179 -13.23 25.99 -4.23
C LYS A 179 -13.36 24.53 -4.66
N ARG A 180 -13.71 23.67 -3.70
CA ARG A 180 -14.12 22.30 -3.90
C ARG A 180 -15.38 22.27 -4.80
N MET A 181 -15.40 21.41 -5.80
CA MET A 181 -16.47 21.30 -6.81
C MET A 181 -16.70 19.83 -7.18
#